data_23e8c8b0382ce73ba5542edf709bb67e
#
_entry.id   23e8c8b0382ce73ba5542edf709bb67e
#
_cell.length_a   1.000
_cell.length_b   1.000
_cell.length_c   1.000
_cell.angle_alpha   90.00
_cell.angle_beta   90.00
_cell.angle_gamma   90.00
#
_symmetry.space_group_name_H-M   'P 1'
#
loop_
_entity.id
_entity.type
_entity.pdbx_description
1 polymer ?
#
loop_
_entity_poly.entity_id
_entity_poly.type
_entity_poly.pdbx_seq_one_letter_code
_entity_poly.pdbx_strand_id
1 'polypeptide(L)'
;MTASAIGTTSNWTPLEAKLAPELCAEFMWMYRDRGVEHYKHIQTRRYLRLDSVGRCMARQGDSFYEIPFDDEWKWVSGRSEGEENAIA
;
A
#
# COMPACT_ATOMS: atom_id res chain seq x y z
N MET A 1 -28.81 -6.36 0.88
CA MET A 1 -28.38 -5.98 0.46
C MET A 1 -27.32 -5.24 0.62
N THR A 2 -27.37 -4.38 0.77
CA THR A 2 -26.28 -3.45 0.94
C THR A 2 -25.37 -3.79 2.07
N ALA A 3 -25.83 -4.53 3.03
CA ALA A 3 -24.99 -4.89 4.17
C ALA A 3 -23.73 -5.63 3.72
N SER A 4 -23.85 -6.43 2.70
CA SER A 4 -22.72 -7.23 2.27
C SER A 4 -21.62 -6.37 1.65
N ALA A 5 -21.95 -5.16 1.21
CA ALA A 5 -20.95 -4.30 0.58
C ALA A 5 -20.16 -3.47 1.59
N ILE A 6 -20.63 -3.38 2.82
CA ILE A 6 -20.05 -2.46 3.77
C ILE A 6 -18.59 -2.78 4.08
N GLY A 7 -18.27 -4.02 4.31
CA GLY A 7 -16.91 -4.39 4.66
C GLY A 7 -15.94 -4.40 3.51
N THR A 8 -16.44 -4.21 2.28
CA THR A 8 -15.60 -4.33 1.10
C THR A 8 -15.42 -3.02 0.35
N THR A 9 -15.92 -1.91 0.90
CA THR A 9 -15.75 -0.62 0.25
C THR A 9 -14.28 -0.21 0.26
N SER A 10 -13.74 0.06 -0.91
CA SER A 10 -12.34 0.46 -1.00
C SER A 10 -12.14 1.82 -0.34
N ASN A 11 -10.95 1.99 0.21
CA ASN A 11 -10.58 3.25 0.86
C ASN A 11 -9.22 3.67 0.34
N TRP A 12 -9.20 4.71 -0.48
CA TRP A 12 -7.98 5.21 -1.09
C TRP A 12 -7.39 6.39 -0.33
N THR A 13 -8.07 6.85 0.72
CA THR A 13 -7.65 8.06 1.45
C THR A 13 -6.22 7.97 1.98
N PRO A 14 -5.81 6.88 2.64
CA PRO A 14 -4.43 6.85 3.14
C PRO A 14 -3.40 6.92 2.02
N LEU A 15 -3.65 6.27 0.91
CA LEU A 15 -2.70 6.27 -0.20
C LEU A 15 -2.67 7.63 -0.88
N GLU A 16 -3.84 8.24 -1.06
CA GLU A 16 -3.93 9.55 -1.69
C GLU A 16 -3.25 10.63 -0.88
N ALA A 17 -3.16 10.44 0.43
CA ALA A 17 -2.46 11.38 1.29
C ALA A 17 -0.94 11.29 1.14
N LYS A 18 -0.44 10.20 0.59
CA LYS A 18 0.98 9.95 0.47
C LYS A 18 1.53 10.10 -0.94
N LEU A 19 0.71 9.79 -1.95
CA LEU A 19 1.18 9.74 -3.33
C LEU A 19 0.29 10.57 -4.22
N ALA A 20 0.89 11.12 -5.28
CA ALA A 20 0.14 11.84 -6.30
C ALA A 20 -0.83 10.90 -7.01
N PRO A 21 -1.89 11.45 -7.62
CA PRO A 21 -2.91 10.61 -8.26
C PRO A 21 -2.37 9.63 -9.30
N GLU A 22 -1.40 10.05 -10.09
CA GLU A 22 -0.84 9.16 -11.11
C GLU A 22 -0.08 8.00 -10.49
N LEU A 23 0.49 8.19 -9.32
CA LEU A 23 1.16 7.10 -8.62
C LEU A 23 0.16 6.18 -7.94
N CYS A 24 -0.93 6.75 -7.42
CA CYS A 24 -2.01 5.95 -6.85
C CYS A 24 -2.62 5.03 -7.92
N ALA A 25 -2.66 5.50 -9.16
CA ALA A 25 -3.21 4.70 -10.25
C ALA A 25 -2.40 3.45 -10.56
N GLU A 26 -1.19 3.34 -10.03
CA GLU A 26 -0.38 2.13 -10.19
C GLU A 26 -0.79 1.01 -9.24
N PHE A 27 -1.77 1.26 -8.38
CA PHE A 27 -2.19 0.31 -7.35
C PHE A 27 -3.63 -0.12 -7.52
N MET A 28 -3.92 -1.30 -6.94
CA MET A 28 -5.30 -1.77 -6.77
C MET A 28 -5.55 -1.93 -5.29
N TRP A 29 -6.72 -1.44 -4.83
CA TRP A 29 -7.13 -1.71 -3.45
C TRP A 29 -7.62 -3.15 -3.39
N MET A 30 -7.06 -3.94 -2.48
CA MET A 30 -7.37 -5.35 -2.41
C MET A 30 -8.33 -5.67 -1.28
N TYR A 31 -8.01 -5.23 -0.06
CA TYR A 31 -8.89 -5.49 1.09
C TYR A 31 -8.38 -4.71 2.29
N ARG A 32 -9.19 -4.73 3.34
CA ARG A 32 -8.84 -4.13 4.62
C ARG A 32 -8.83 -5.23 5.68
N ASP A 33 -7.80 -5.23 6.52
CA ASP A 33 -7.67 -6.18 7.61
C ASP A 33 -7.20 -5.43 8.83
N ARG A 34 -8.02 -5.45 9.88
CA ARG A 34 -7.69 -4.83 11.17
C ARG A 34 -7.24 -3.38 11.02
N GLY A 35 -7.98 -2.65 10.20
CA GLY A 35 -7.74 -1.22 10.01
C GLY A 35 -6.60 -0.89 9.08
N VAL A 36 -6.01 -1.88 8.42
CA VAL A 36 -4.92 -1.68 7.48
C VAL A 36 -5.41 -1.92 6.07
N GLU A 37 -5.28 -0.91 5.21
CA GLU A 37 -5.64 -1.02 3.81
C GLU A 37 -4.51 -1.70 3.05
N HIS A 38 -4.87 -2.68 2.24
CA HIS A 38 -3.89 -3.43 1.45
C HIS A 38 -4.02 -3.03 -0.01
N TYR A 39 -2.95 -2.43 -0.55
CA TYR A 39 -2.90 -2.03 -1.96
C TYR A 39 -1.86 -2.89 -2.66
N LYS A 40 -2.21 -3.39 -3.84
CA LYS A 40 -1.29 -4.23 -4.61
C LYS A 40 -0.83 -3.46 -5.84
N HIS A 41 0.48 -3.41 -6.04
CA HIS A 41 1.03 -2.73 -7.22
C HIS A 41 0.75 -3.57 -8.45
N ILE A 42 0.26 -2.91 -9.51
CA ILE A 42 -0.24 -3.62 -10.69
C ILE A 42 0.90 -4.36 -11.40
N GLN A 43 2.07 -3.75 -11.48
CA GLN A 43 3.17 -4.34 -12.22
C GLN A 43 4.03 -5.27 -11.38
N THR A 44 4.42 -4.86 -10.18
CA THR A 44 5.30 -5.68 -9.35
C THR A 44 4.58 -6.77 -8.60
N ARG A 45 3.26 -6.58 -8.39
CA ARG A 45 2.42 -7.48 -7.61
C ARG A 45 2.77 -7.48 -6.13
N ARG A 46 3.54 -6.52 -5.66
CA ARG A 46 3.90 -6.36 -4.25
C ARG A 46 2.85 -5.54 -3.55
N TYR A 47 2.75 -5.72 -2.23
CA TYR A 47 1.72 -5.06 -1.43
C TYR A 47 2.28 -3.88 -0.65
N LEU A 48 1.51 -2.80 -0.63
CA LEU A 48 1.77 -1.64 0.21
C LEU A 48 0.59 -1.55 1.18
N ARG A 49 0.88 -1.51 2.47
CA ARG A 49 -0.14 -1.54 3.51
C ARG A 49 -0.10 -0.26 4.32
N LEU A 50 -1.24 0.42 4.42
CA LEU A 50 -1.33 1.68 5.14
C LEU A 50 -2.49 1.62 6.13
N ASP A 51 -2.28 2.15 7.34
CA ASP A 51 -3.38 2.23 8.29
C ASP A 51 -4.16 3.53 8.08
N SER A 52 -5.15 3.79 8.93
CA SER A 52 -6.07 4.90 8.71
C SER A 52 -5.42 6.27 8.83
N VAL A 53 -4.30 6.36 9.53
CA VAL A 53 -3.57 7.63 9.64
C VAL A 53 -2.41 7.71 8.64
N GLY A 54 -2.27 6.73 7.77
CA GLY A 54 -1.28 6.77 6.71
C GLY A 54 0.07 6.17 7.07
N ARG A 55 0.17 5.49 8.21
CA ARG A 55 1.42 4.82 8.56
C ARG A 55 1.59 3.57 7.71
N CYS A 56 2.81 3.35 7.23
CA CYS A 56 3.10 2.17 6.44
C CYS A 56 3.37 0.99 7.35
N MET A 57 2.74 -0.13 7.05
CA MET A 57 2.79 -1.30 7.91
C MET A 57 3.38 -2.49 7.17
N ALA A 58 4.15 -3.29 7.89
CA ALA A 58 4.60 -4.58 7.40
C ALA A 58 3.91 -5.67 8.20
N ARG A 59 3.69 -6.80 7.55
CA ARG A 59 3.03 -7.92 8.21
C ARG A 59 4.04 -8.94 8.70
N GLN A 60 3.84 -9.41 9.93
CA GLN A 60 4.64 -10.49 10.47
C GLN A 60 3.68 -11.44 11.18
N GLY A 61 3.43 -12.60 10.58
CA GLY A 61 2.45 -13.52 11.10
C GLY A 61 1.08 -12.88 11.15
N ASP A 62 0.49 -12.80 12.34
CA ASP A 62 -0.82 -12.20 12.52
C ASP A 62 -0.75 -10.74 12.93
N SER A 63 0.46 -10.17 12.98
CA SER A 63 0.65 -8.81 13.48
C SER A 63 1.14 -7.88 12.40
N PHE A 64 0.93 -6.58 12.63
CA PHE A 64 1.50 -5.54 11.78
C PHE A 64 2.43 -4.68 12.61
N TYR A 65 3.48 -4.15 11.98
CA TYR A 65 4.38 -3.20 12.63
C TYR A 65 4.73 -2.10 11.64
N GLU A 66 5.03 -0.93 12.17
CA GLU A 66 5.28 0.24 11.33
C GLU A 66 6.67 0.20 10.72
N ILE A 67 6.75 0.56 9.43
CA ILE A 67 8.01 0.67 8.70
C ILE A 67 8.02 1.99 7.95
N PRO A 68 9.21 2.48 7.55
CA PRO A 68 9.27 3.73 6.81
C PRO A 68 8.56 3.64 5.47
N PHE A 69 7.68 4.62 5.21
CA PHE A 69 6.90 4.62 3.98
C PHE A 69 7.78 4.75 2.74
N ASP A 70 8.75 5.66 2.77
CA ASP A 70 9.53 5.96 1.57
C ASP A 70 10.29 4.74 1.08
N ASP A 71 10.87 3.97 2.00
CA ASP A 71 11.60 2.78 1.61
C ASP A 71 10.66 1.71 1.06
N GLU A 72 9.53 1.53 1.71
CA GLU A 72 8.61 0.46 1.34
C GLU A 72 7.94 0.75 0.00
N TRP A 73 7.48 1.98 -0.21
CA TRP A 73 6.78 2.27 -1.45
C TRP A 73 7.73 2.19 -2.65
N LYS A 74 8.99 2.57 -2.46
CA LYS A 74 9.97 2.43 -3.53
C LYS A 74 10.18 0.97 -3.90
N TRP A 75 10.28 0.12 -2.89
CA TRP A 75 10.44 -1.31 -3.15
C TRP A 75 9.18 -1.88 -3.81
N VAL A 76 8.01 -1.52 -3.29
CA VAL A 76 6.75 -2.05 -3.83
C VAL A 76 6.57 -1.65 -5.28
N SER A 77 6.94 -0.43 -5.63
CA SER A 77 6.77 0.08 -6.99
C SER A 77 7.93 -0.30 -7.92
N GLY A 78 8.98 -0.94 -7.40
CA GLY A 78 10.15 -1.29 -8.21
C GLY A 78 11.16 -0.18 -8.36
N ARG A 79 10.93 0.95 -7.72
CA ARG A 79 11.81 2.11 -7.91
C ARG A 79 13.13 1.99 -7.17
N SER A 80 13.14 1.27 -6.03
CA SER A 80 14.40 1.07 -5.32
C SER A 80 15.38 0.22 -6.12
N GLU A 81 14.87 -0.71 -6.91
CA GLU A 81 15.72 -1.53 -7.77
C GLU A 81 16.39 -0.69 -8.83
N GLY A 82 15.64 0.29 -9.39
CA GLY A 82 16.22 1.20 -10.35
C GLY A 82 17.26 2.11 -9.74
N GLU A 83 17.02 2.54 -8.49
CA GLU A 83 17.99 3.38 -7.80
C GLU A 83 19.28 2.64 -7.55
N GLU A 84 19.21 1.39 -7.16
CA GLU A 84 20.40 0.58 -6.96
C GLU A 84 21.20 0.46 -8.24
N ASN A 85 20.52 0.24 -9.34
CA ASN A 85 21.19 0.13 -10.63
C ASN A 85 21.86 1.44 -11.02
N ALA A 86 21.24 2.54 -10.68
CA ALA A 86 21.82 3.85 -11.01
C ALA A 86 23.08 4.12 -10.21
N ILE A 87 23.13 3.63 -8.97
CA ILE A 87 24.32 3.82 -8.15
C ILE A 87 25.46 2.94 -8.60
N ALA A 88 25.11 1.74 -8.99
CA ALA A 88 26.12 0.80 -9.43
C ALA A 88 26.76 1.25 -10.74
#